data_9dc2fbb6d535778138a3e68589e9f8cf
#
_entry.id   9dc2fbb6d535778138a3e68589e9f8cf
#
_cell.length_a   1.000
_cell.length_b   1.000
_cell.length_c   1.000
_cell.angle_alpha   90.00
_cell.angle_beta   90.00
_cell.angle_gamma   90.00
#
_symmetry.space_group_name_H-M   'P 1'
#
loop_
_entity.id
_entity.type
_entity.pdbx_description
1 polymer ?
#
loop_
_entity_poly.entity_id
_entity_poly.type
_entity_poly.pdbx_seq_one_letter_code
_entity_poly.pdbx_strand_id
1 'polypeptide(L)'
;MNKILAILLALTMMLALAACNGGNSGAPKTTAASGDMVTAELPSGWSLVTGTDMNGDDMADFICHAEKFEYGDPYLQVEEYPQGLDSAKAVLESGDPYGTYDGEKELTNGTWYLAENAASAQIGEKVFMVKGYECDFGSDEVQSILGSLQWIK
;
A
#
# COMPACT_ATOMS: atom_id res chain seq x y z
N MET A 1 -31.07 -16.68 16.71
CA MET A 1 -29.84 -17.00 17.50
C MET A 1 -28.78 -17.38 16.51
N ASN A 2 -27.65 -16.64 16.33
CA ASN A 2 -26.41 -17.08 15.68
C ASN A 2 -25.67 -16.00 14.86
N LYS A 3 -26.22 -14.80 14.66
CA LYS A 3 -25.47 -13.73 13.99
C LYS A 3 -24.55 -12.94 14.95
N ILE A 4 -24.90 -12.90 16.21
CA ILE A 4 -24.12 -12.21 17.25
C ILE A 4 -22.89 -13.04 17.65
N LEU A 5 -22.98 -14.37 17.60
CA LEU A 5 -21.88 -15.27 17.94
C LEU A 5 -20.75 -15.25 16.88
N ALA A 6 -21.09 -15.05 15.60
CA ALA A 6 -20.11 -14.96 14.52
C ALA A 6 -19.27 -13.65 14.58
N ILE A 7 -19.90 -12.55 15.00
CA ILE A 7 -19.22 -11.24 15.13
C ILE A 7 -18.26 -11.26 16.33
N LEU A 8 -18.64 -11.93 17.42
CA LEU A 8 -17.75 -12.06 18.60
C LEU A 8 -16.54 -12.96 18.30
N LEU A 9 -16.68 -13.98 17.46
CA LEU A 9 -15.58 -14.88 17.09
C LEU A 9 -14.59 -14.20 16.15
N ALA A 10 -15.04 -13.31 15.26
CA ALA A 10 -14.16 -12.53 14.39
C ALA A 10 -13.35 -11.49 15.16
N LEU A 11 -13.95 -10.86 16.18
CA LEU A 11 -13.27 -9.86 17.01
C LEU A 11 -12.21 -10.47 17.95
N THR A 12 -12.42 -11.73 18.38
CA THR A 12 -11.46 -12.42 19.25
C THR A 12 -10.25 -12.97 18.52
N MET A 13 -10.33 -13.20 17.19
CA MET A 13 -9.16 -13.62 16.40
C MET A 13 -8.19 -12.46 16.12
N MET A 14 -8.65 -11.21 16.10
CA MET A 14 -7.75 -10.05 15.93
C MET A 14 -6.92 -9.72 17.18
N LEU A 15 -7.34 -10.17 18.37
CA LEU A 15 -6.59 -9.94 19.61
C LEU A 15 -5.60 -11.06 19.98
N ALA A 16 -5.64 -12.21 19.31
CA ALA A 16 -4.78 -13.35 19.63
C ALA A 16 -3.40 -13.32 18.97
N LEU A 17 -3.12 -12.39 18.05
CA LEU A 17 -1.82 -12.23 17.39
C LEU A 17 -0.84 -11.33 18.18
N ALA A 18 -1.28 -10.73 19.29
CA ALA A 18 -0.44 -9.85 20.11
C ALA A 18 0.28 -10.55 21.27
N ALA A 19 0.16 -11.87 21.45
CA ALA A 19 0.61 -12.56 22.67
C ALA A 19 1.53 -13.77 22.44
N CYS A 20 2.26 -13.86 21.33
CA CYS A 20 3.38 -14.82 21.18
C CYS A 20 4.67 -14.05 20.92
N ASN A 21 5.22 -13.45 21.98
CA ASN A 21 6.57 -12.92 21.93
C ASN A 21 7.49 -13.72 22.86
N GLY A 22 8.29 -14.56 22.24
CA GLY A 22 9.40 -15.24 22.87
C GLY A 22 10.40 -15.68 21.80
N GLY A 23 11.11 -14.71 21.20
CA GLY A 23 12.15 -15.00 20.23
C GLY A 23 12.57 -13.74 19.48
N ASN A 24 13.77 -13.29 19.78
CA ASN A 24 14.42 -12.09 19.28
C ASN A 24 14.70 -12.18 17.76
N SER A 25 13.73 -11.79 16.94
CA SER A 25 13.94 -11.40 15.55
C SER A 25 13.04 -10.17 15.34
N GLY A 26 13.68 -9.01 15.33
CA GLY A 26 13.00 -7.71 15.24
C GLY A 26 12.30 -7.55 13.89
N ALA A 27 11.06 -8.01 13.79
CA ALA A 27 10.19 -7.49 12.74
C ALA A 27 10.10 -5.97 12.93
N PRO A 28 10.21 -5.18 11.87
CA PRO A 28 10.09 -3.74 11.95
C PRO A 28 8.74 -3.41 12.60
N LYS A 29 8.77 -2.50 13.59
CA LYS A 29 7.53 -2.01 14.19
C LYS A 29 6.78 -1.22 13.13
N THR A 30 5.58 -1.68 12.80
CA THR A 30 4.66 -0.95 11.92
C THR A 30 3.59 -0.24 12.75
N THR A 31 3.02 0.81 12.17
CA THR A 31 1.90 1.57 12.74
C THR A 31 0.78 1.60 11.71
N ALA A 32 -0.43 1.22 12.13
CA ALA A 32 -1.61 1.32 11.27
C ALA A 32 -1.93 2.79 10.97
N ALA A 33 -2.09 3.11 9.70
CA ALA A 33 -2.48 4.42 9.20
C ALA A 33 -3.73 4.30 8.32
N SER A 34 -4.55 5.35 8.30
CA SER A 34 -5.76 5.43 7.50
C SER A 34 -5.81 6.78 6.80
N GLY A 35 -5.95 6.75 5.48
CA GLY A 35 -6.20 7.89 4.62
C GLY A 35 -7.68 8.02 4.27
N ASP A 36 -7.96 8.70 3.18
CA ASP A 36 -9.32 8.83 2.62
C ASP A 36 -9.69 7.64 1.73
N MET A 37 -8.72 7.01 1.09
CA MET A 37 -8.90 5.91 0.14
C MET A 37 -8.43 4.58 0.69
N VAL A 38 -7.32 4.58 1.42
CA VAL A 38 -6.64 3.35 1.83
C VAL A 38 -6.28 3.33 3.31
N THR A 39 -6.11 2.10 3.82
CA THR A 39 -5.36 1.85 5.06
C THR A 39 -4.04 1.17 4.72
N ALA A 40 -3.02 1.37 5.54
CA ALA A 40 -1.71 0.76 5.43
C ALA A 40 -1.07 0.50 6.79
N GLU A 41 -0.18 -0.49 6.87
CA GLU A 41 0.75 -0.68 7.98
C GLU A 41 2.08 -0.05 7.60
N LEU A 42 2.43 1.03 8.28
CA LEU A 42 3.60 1.84 7.94
C LEU A 42 4.79 1.53 8.82
N PRO A 43 5.98 1.28 8.25
CA PRO A 43 7.23 1.21 8.99
C PRO A 43 7.54 2.52 9.73
N SER A 44 8.44 2.46 10.70
CA SER A 44 8.90 3.66 11.41
C SER A 44 9.51 4.67 10.45
N GLY A 45 9.13 5.93 10.57
CA GLY A 45 9.61 7.01 9.69
C GLY A 45 8.70 7.28 8.48
N TRP A 46 7.64 6.47 8.29
CA TRP A 46 6.63 6.70 7.27
C TRP A 46 5.35 7.29 7.87
N SER A 47 4.69 8.15 7.12
CA SER A 47 3.39 8.74 7.46
C SER A 47 2.45 8.70 6.27
N LEU A 48 1.14 8.69 6.53
CA LEU A 48 0.11 8.77 5.51
C LEU A 48 -0.56 10.14 5.59
N VAL A 49 -0.60 10.83 4.43
CA VAL A 49 -1.20 12.16 4.27
C VAL A 49 -2.19 12.10 3.14
N THR A 50 -3.40 12.61 3.37
CA THR A 50 -4.41 12.76 2.33
C THR A 50 -4.24 14.08 1.62
N GLY A 51 -4.45 14.10 0.31
CA GLY A 51 -4.31 15.31 -0.48
C GLY A 51 -5.06 15.24 -1.81
N THR A 52 -5.14 16.36 -2.48
CA THR A 52 -5.52 16.43 -3.88
C THR A 52 -4.29 16.22 -4.75
N ASP A 53 -4.48 15.69 -5.96
CA ASP A 53 -3.43 15.67 -6.95
C ASP A 53 -2.96 17.12 -7.30
N MET A 54 -1.90 17.25 -8.13
CA MET A 54 -1.39 18.56 -8.52
C MET A 54 -2.42 19.43 -9.28
N ASN A 55 -3.50 18.82 -9.77
CA ASN A 55 -4.59 19.52 -10.49
C ASN A 55 -5.77 19.87 -9.57
N GLY A 56 -5.76 19.34 -8.33
CA GLY A 56 -6.81 19.60 -7.33
C GLY A 56 -8.11 18.82 -7.57
N ASP A 57 -8.11 17.89 -8.51
CA ASP A 57 -9.34 17.24 -8.97
C ASP A 57 -9.55 15.83 -8.37
N ASP A 58 -8.48 15.10 -8.04
CA ASP A 58 -8.57 13.74 -7.52
C ASP A 58 -7.98 13.59 -6.13
N MET A 59 -8.70 12.91 -5.26
CA MET A 59 -8.20 12.53 -3.94
C MET A 59 -7.20 11.39 -4.12
N ALA A 60 -5.99 11.61 -3.65
CA ALA A 60 -4.95 10.60 -3.56
C ALA A 60 -4.44 10.52 -2.11
N ASP A 61 -4.08 9.33 -1.69
CA ASP A 61 -3.35 9.15 -0.45
C ASP A 61 -1.85 9.10 -0.74
N PHE A 62 -1.08 9.87 0.04
CA PHE A 62 0.38 9.92 -0.05
C PHE A 62 0.98 9.24 1.17
N ILE A 63 1.83 8.25 0.93
CA ILE A 63 2.61 7.58 1.97
C ILE A 63 4.03 8.12 1.87
N CYS A 64 4.43 8.94 2.84
CA CYS A 64 5.64 9.75 2.80
C CYS A 64 6.68 9.19 3.76
N HIS A 65 7.94 9.13 3.32
CA HIS A 65 9.07 8.78 4.18
C HIS A 65 9.53 10.01 4.97
N ALA A 66 8.64 10.51 5.83
CA ALA A 66 8.86 11.62 6.75
C ALA A 66 7.79 11.62 7.83
N GLU A 67 8.11 12.13 9.04
CA GLU A 67 7.10 12.37 10.08
C GLU A 67 6.16 13.52 9.70
N LYS A 68 6.65 14.45 8.89
CA LYS A 68 5.90 15.56 8.34
C LYS A 68 6.36 15.78 6.91
N PHE A 69 5.47 15.60 5.96
CA PHE A 69 5.77 15.73 4.53
C PHE A 69 6.20 17.16 4.19
N GLU A 70 7.34 17.26 3.49
CA GLU A 70 7.82 18.47 2.86
C GLU A 70 8.10 18.19 1.36
N TYR A 71 8.03 19.24 0.53
CA TYR A 71 8.29 19.08 -0.90
C TYR A 71 9.73 18.59 -1.14
N GLY A 72 9.85 17.45 -1.82
CA GLY A 72 11.12 16.80 -2.10
C GLY A 72 11.41 15.55 -1.25
N ASP A 73 10.58 15.27 -0.25
CA ASP A 73 10.68 14.01 0.50
C ASP A 73 10.23 12.82 -0.37
N PRO A 74 10.82 11.63 -0.18
CA PRO A 74 10.35 10.41 -0.86
C PRO A 74 8.90 10.10 -0.49
N TYR A 75 8.10 9.72 -1.49
CA TYR A 75 6.69 9.35 -1.26
C TYR A 75 6.18 8.31 -2.25
N LEU A 76 5.13 7.60 -1.85
CA LEU A 76 4.27 6.78 -2.69
C LEU A 76 2.91 7.48 -2.81
N GLN A 77 2.47 7.76 -4.03
CA GLN A 77 1.13 8.23 -4.33
C GLN A 77 0.25 7.04 -4.67
N VAL A 78 -0.81 6.85 -3.91
CA VAL A 78 -1.76 5.73 -4.07
C VAL A 78 -3.03 6.26 -4.71
N GLU A 79 -3.44 5.68 -5.82
CA GLU A 79 -4.65 6.05 -6.55
C GLU A 79 -5.41 4.83 -7.06
N GLU A 80 -6.71 4.98 -7.34
CA GLU A 80 -7.50 3.98 -8.05
C GLU A 80 -7.20 4.08 -9.55
N TYR A 81 -6.99 2.92 -10.19
CA TYR A 81 -6.81 2.83 -11.65
C TYR A 81 -8.04 2.24 -12.32
N PRO A 82 -8.97 3.08 -12.81
CA PRO A 82 -10.29 2.64 -13.26
C PRO A 82 -10.28 1.86 -14.57
N GLN A 83 -9.17 1.90 -15.34
CA GLN A 83 -9.04 1.20 -16.61
C GLN A 83 -8.78 -0.32 -16.45
N GLY A 84 -8.65 -0.80 -15.23
CA GLY A 84 -8.47 -2.21 -14.89
C GLY A 84 -7.03 -2.70 -14.94
N LEU A 85 -6.82 -3.90 -14.39
CA LEU A 85 -5.49 -4.45 -14.14
C LEU A 85 -4.68 -4.70 -15.42
N ASP A 86 -5.30 -5.23 -16.47
CA ASP A 86 -4.59 -5.50 -17.73
C ASP A 86 -4.03 -4.20 -18.35
N SER A 87 -4.80 -3.11 -18.25
CA SER A 87 -4.35 -1.80 -18.73
C SER A 87 -3.23 -1.23 -17.85
N ALA A 88 -3.34 -1.36 -16.53
CA ALA A 88 -2.29 -0.93 -15.59
C ALA A 88 -0.99 -1.70 -15.85
N LYS A 89 -1.06 -3.02 -16.00
CA LYS A 89 0.09 -3.87 -16.34
C LYS A 89 0.74 -3.44 -17.66
N ALA A 90 -0.06 -3.25 -18.72
CA ALA A 90 0.46 -2.81 -20.01
C ALA A 90 1.20 -1.47 -19.95
N VAL A 91 0.74 -0.54 -19.11
CA VAL A 91 1.41 0.74 -18.88
C VAL A 91 2.75 0.53 -18.18
N LEU A 92 2.82 -0.32 -17.15
CA LEU A 92 4.09 -0.64 -16.48
C LEU A 92 5.07 -1.34 -17.42
N GLU A 93 4.60 -2.31 -18.21
CA GLU A 93 5.41 -3.04 -19.19
C GLU A 93 5.94 -2.14 -20.32
N SER A 94 5.26 -1.04 -20.64
CA SER A 94 5.72 -0.07 -21.64
C SER A 94 6.97 0.69 -21.22
N GLY A 95 7.22 0.80 -19.93
CA GLY A 95 8.36 1.49 -19.34
C GLY A 95 8.22 3.01 -19.26
N ASP A 96 7.30 3.63 -19.96
CA ASP A 96 7.10 5.09 -19.95
C ASP A 96 5.76 5.45 -19.28
N PRO A 97 5.76 6.29 -18.24
CA PRO A 97 6.88 7.03 -17.61
C PRO A 97 7.55 6.32 -16.41
N TYR A 98 7.24 5.05 -16.15
CA TYR A 98 7.53 4.40 -14.86
C TYR A 98 8.86 3.64 -14.78
N GLY A 99 9.69 3.72 -15.83
CA GLY A 99 10.98 3.06 -15.86
C GLY A 99 10.88 1.56 -16.22
N THR A 100 11.92 0.82 -15.90
CA THR A 100 12.00 -0.62 -16.26
C THR A 100 10.97 -1.44 -15.51
N TYR A 101 10.26 -2.31 -16.23
CA TYR A 101 9.35 -3.30 -15.63
C TYR A 101 10.16 -4.43 -14.97
N ASP A 102 9.94 -4.66 -13.69
CA ASP A 102 10.68 -5.65 -12.88
C ASP A 102 9.95 -6.99 -12.74
N GLY A 103 8.68 -7.06 -13.17
CA GLY A 103 7.91 -8.31 -13.16
C GLY A 103 6.82 -8.37 -12.09
N GLU A 104 6.42 -9.60 -11.78
CA GLU A 104 5.36 -9.91 -10.83
C GLU A 104 5.94 -10.32 -9.48
N LYS A 105 5.28 -9.91 -8.40
CA LYS A 105 5.63 -10.33 -7.03
C LYS A 105 4.39 -10.60 -6.19
N GLU A 106 4.39 -11.76 -5.54
CA GLU A 106 3.37 -12.07 -4.54
C GLU A 106 3.68 -11.36 -3.23
N LEU A 107 2.77 -10.49 -2.78
CA LEU A 107 2.79 -9.85 -1.48
C LEU A 107 1.61 -10.34 -0.63
N THR A 108 1.51 -9.86 0.61
CA THR A 108 0.52 -10.36 1.59
C THR A 108 -0.93 -10.21 1.13
N ASN A 109 -1.22 -9.17 0.34
CA ASN A 109 -2.57 -8.81 -0.13
C ASN A 109 -2.84 -9.19 -1.60
N GLY A 110 -1.91 -9.84 -2.29
CA GLY A 110 -2.08 -10.33 -3.66
C GLY A 110 -0.85 -10.14 -4.54
N THR A 111 -1.04 -10.37 -5.84
CA THR A 111 0.01 -10.23 -6.86
C THR A 111 0.17 -8.78 -7.26
N TRP A 112 1.37 -8.27 -7.17
CA TRP A 112 1.77 -6.94 -7.59
C TRP A 112 2.63 -7.00 -8.85
N TYR A 113 2.40 -6.07 -9.76
CA TYR A 113 3.19 -5.81 -10.95
C TYR A 113 4.08 -4.60 -10.67
N LEU A 114 5.39 -4.79 -10.71
CA LEU A 114 6.38 -3.81 -10.28
C LEU A 114 7.12 -3.21 -11.47
N ALA A 115 7.37 -1.92 -11.42
CA ALA A 115 8.33 -1.21 -12.25
C ALA A 115 9.20 -0.33 -11.36
N GLU A 116 10.23 0.27 -11.92
CA GLU A 116 11.23 1.07 -11.20
C GLU A 116 10.59 2.16 -10.31
N ASN A 117 9.56 2.86 -10.83
CA ASN A 117 8.94 4.01 -10.15
C ASN A 117 7.42 3.84 -9.94
N ALA A 118 6.88 2.66 -10.14
CA ALA A 118 5.45 2.38 -9.94
C ALA A 118 5.16 0.91 -9.68
N ALA A 119 3.99 0.67 -9.10
CA ALA A 119 3.45 -0.68 -8.93
C ALA A 119 1.94 -0.68 -9.13
N SER A 120 1.37 -1.81 -9.54
CA SER A 120 -0.06 -2.00 -9.66
C SER A 120 -0.50 -3.36 -9.15
N ALA A 121 -1.67 -3.42 -8.54
CA ALA A 121 -2.33 -4.66 -8.13
C ALA A 121 -3.83 -4.51 -8.12
N GLN A 122 -4.53 -5.63 -8.30
CA GLN A 122 -5.95 -5.69 -8.00
C GLN A 122 -6.15 -6.23 -6.58
N ILE A 123 -6.82 -5.46 -5.74
CA ILE A 123 -7.15 -5.83 -4.37
C ILE A 123 -8.66 -5.71 -4.18
N GLY A 124 -9.33 -6.86 -4.04
CA GLY A 124 -10.78 -6.90 -4.10
C GLY A 124 -11.30 -6.59 -5.50
N GLU A 125 -12.21 -5.63 -5.60
CA GLU A 125 -12.84 -5.23 -6.89
C GLU A 125 -12.11 -4.08 -7.59
N LYS A 126 -11.13 -3.47 -6.94
CA LYS A 126 -10.45 -2.27 -7.41
C LYS A 126 -9.00 -2.53 -7.76
N VAL A 127 -8.47 -1.72 -8.68
CA VAL A 127 -7.07 -1.74 -9.07
C VAL A 127 -6.37 -0.53 -8.46
N PHE A 128 -5.25 -0.79 -7.78
CA PHE A 128 -4.31 0.22 -7.34
C PHE A 128 -3.33 0.58 -8.45
N MET A 129 -3.00 1.86 -8.55
CA MET A 129 -1.77 2.35 -9.13
C MET A 129 -1.02 3.09 -8.03
N VAL A 130 0.19 2.66 -7.74
CA VAL A 130 1.08 3.31 -6.78
C VAL A 130 2.27 3.87 -7.54
N LYS A 131 2.46 5.18 -7.49
CA LYS A 131 3.57 5.89 -8.13
C LYS A 131 4.54 6.34 -7.05
N GLY A 132 5.84 6.16 -7.27
CA GLY A 132 6.88 6.54 -6.33
C GLY A 132 7.70 7.73 -6.80
N TYR A 133 8.09 8.57 -5.85
CA TYR A 133 9.12 9.58 -6.02
C TYR A 133 10.26 9.25 -5.06
N GLU A 134 11.44 8.99 -5.61
CA GLU A 134 12.64 8.57 -4.85
C GLU A 134 12.42 7.36 -3.92
N CYS A 135 11.53 6.44 -4.33
CA CYS A 135 11.24 5.21 -3.61
C CYS A 135 11.71 3.99 -4.41
N ASP A 136 12.39 3.07 -3.74
CA ASP A 136 12.82 1.79 -4.31
C ASP A 136 11.71 0.73 -4.14
N PHE A 137 10.99 0.40 -5.22
CA PHE A 137 9.95 -0.63 -5.22
C PHE A 137 10.51 -2.06 -5.03
N GLY A 138 11.82 -2.25 -5.20
CA GLY A 138 12.51 -3.50 -4.89
C GLY A 138 12.79 -3.69 -3.41
N SER A 139 12.74 -2.63 -2.59
CA SER A 139 13.05 -2.69 -1.16
C SER A 139 12.00 -3.43 -0.34
N ASP A 140 12.44 -4.14 0.70
CA ASP A 140 11.53 -4.85 1.62
C ASP A 140 10.57 -3.88 2.34
N GLU A 141 10.99 -2.65 2.56
CA GLU A 141 10.22 -1.62 3.23
C GLU A 141 9.03 -1.17 2.38
N VAL A 142 9.26 -0.78 1.11
CA VAL A 142 8.19 -0.40 0.18
C VAL A 142 7.27 -1.58 -0.09
N GLN A 143 7.80 -2.78 -0.27
CA GLN A 143 7.00 -3.98 -0.49
C GLN A 143 6.15 -4.37 0.72
N SER A 144 6.63 -4.12 1.94
CA SER A 144 5.82 -4.28 3.15
C SER A 144 4.64 -3.31 3.19
N ILE A 145 4.85 -2.06 2.77
CA ILE A 145 3.78 -1.06 2.63
C ILE A 145 2.76 -1.53 1.59
N LEU A 146 3.21 -1.86 0.36
CA LEU A 146 2.33 -2.34 -0.72
C LEU A 146 1.51 -3.55 -0.28
N GLY A 147 2.14 -4.54 0.37
CA GLY A 147 1.48 -5.75 0.87
C GLY A 147 0.47 -5.52 1.99
N SER A 148 0.47 -4.35 2.61
CA SER A 148 -0.46 -3.97 3.67
C SER A 148 -1.64 -3.11 3.20
N LEU A 149 -1.59 -2.57 1.98
CA LEU A 149 -2.62 -1.68 1.44
C LEU A 149 -3.99 -2.36 1.35
N GLN A 150 -5.04 -1.66 1.79
CA GLN A 150 -6.42 -2.07 1.65
C GLN A 150 -7.30 -0.85 1.33
N TRP A 151 -8.34 -1.03 0.50
CA TRP A 151 -9.34 0.00 0.27
C TRP A 151 -10.24 0.18 1.49
N ILE A 152 -10.55 1.44 1.81
CA ILE A 152 -11.49 1.78 2.88
C ILE A 152 -12.94 1.60 2.39
N LYS A 153 -13.19 1.77 1.08
CA LYS A 153 -14.53 1.68 0.48
C LYS A 153 -14.52 0.94 -0.86
#